data_2245f1837923a6249da9188431a52702
#
_entry.id   2245f1837923a6249da9188431a52702
#
_cell.length_a   1.000
_cell.length_b   1.000
_cell.length_c   1.000
_cell.angle_alpha   90.00
_cell.angle_beta   90.00
_cell.angle_gamma   90.00
#
_symmetry.space_group_name_H-M   'P 1'
#
loop_
_entity.id
_entity.type
_entity.pdbx_description
1 polymer ?
#
loop_
_entity_poly.entity_id
_entity_poly.type
_entity_poly.pdbx_seq_one_letter_code
_entity_poly.pdbx_strand_id
1 'polypeptide(L)'
;MIYDIAVVGGGPAAATFARRYLILCPGASLLLIDGQNEQHKKHCGGLLAPDSQKALAHFDLTLPKEVLVDPQIFTVQTIDLCSRQVRYYQRYYLNMDRYAFDRWLLSLVPQQAEIRLVQLL
;
A
#
# COMPACT_ATOMS: atom_id res chain seq x y z
N MET A 1 -27.96 -8.40 3.62
CA MET A 1 -27.53 -7.95 2.28
C MET A 1 -26.54 -8.99 1.75
N ILE A 2 -26.64 -9.38 0.50
CA ILE A 2 -25.72 -10.34 -0.14
C ILE A 2 -24.78 -9.53 -1.03
N TYR A 3 -23.48 -9.77 -0.94
CA TYR A 3 -22.46 -9.15 -1.77
C TYR A 3 -21.93 -10.17 -2.78
N ASP A 4 -21.56 -9.71 -3.98
CA ASP A 4 -20.91 -10.55 -4.98
C ASP A 4 -19.50 -10.95 -4.54
N ILE A 5 -18.81 -10.06 -3.83
CA ILE A 5 -17.47 -10.28 -3.31
C ILE A 5 -17.31 -9.67 -1.92
N ALA A 6 -16.60 -10.41 -1.05
CA ALA A 6 -16.09 -9.92 0.23
C ALA A 6 -14.55 -9.96 0.23
N VAL A 7 -13.92 -8.83 0.51
CA VAL A 7 -12.46 -8.68 0.62
C VAL A 7 -12.09 -8.46 2.07
N VAL A 8 -11.20 -9.27 2.62
CA VAL A 8 -10.76 -9.16 4.01
C VAL A 8 -9.35 -8.59 4.08
N GLY A 9 -9.23 -7.47 4.78
CA GLY A 9 -8.02 -6.65 4.92
C GLY A 9 -8.10 -5.37 4.10
N GLY A 10 -7.53 -4.27 4.62
CA GLY A 10 -7.49 -2.95 3.97
C GLY A 10 -6.09 -2.56 3.46
N GLY A 11 -5.21 -3.53 3.27
CA GLY A 11 -3.86 -3.28 2.76
C GLY A 11 -3.81 -3.04 1.24
N PRO A 12 -2.60 -2.80 0.68
CA PRO A 12 -2.40 -2.45 -0.72
C PRO A 12 -3.00 -3.46 -1.71
N ALA A 13 -2.90 -4.75 -1.43
CA ALA A 13 -3.45 -5.80 -2.29
C ALA A 13 -4.98 -5.73 -2.34
N ALA A 14 -5.63 -5.61 -1.18
CA ALA A 14 -7.08 -5.54 -1.06
C ALA A 14 -7.65 -4.27 -1.71
N ALA A 15 -7.05 -3.11 -1.42
CA ALA A 15 -7.47 -1.84 -2.00
C ALA A 15 -7.31 -1.82 -3.53
N THR A 16 -6.17 -2.33 -4.03
CA THR A 16 -5.92 -2.42 -5.47
C THR A 16 -6.88 -3.37 -6.15
N PHE A 17 -7.11 -4.55 -5.55
CA PHE A 17 -8.09 -5.52 -6.05
C PHE A 17 -9.50 -4.91 -6.10
N ALA A 18 -9.98 -4.36 -4.99
CA ALA A 18 -11.31 -3.77 -4.90
C ALA A 18 -11.52 -2.67 -5.95
N ARG A 19 -10.55 -1.75 -6.07
CA ARG A 19 -10.57 -0.69 -7.08
C ARG A 19 -10.66 -1.27 -8.50
N ARG A 20 -9.78 -2.19 -8.86
CA ARG A 20 -9.72 -2.76 -10.21
C ARG A 20 -10.96 -3.58 -10.53
N TYR A 21 -11.42 -4.38 -9.58
CA TYR A 21 -12.62 -5.20 -9.76
C TYR A 21 -13.85 -4.34 -10.06
N LEU A 22 -14.08 -3.28 -9.28
CA LEU A 22 -15.23 -2.41 -9.49
C LEU A 22 -15.15 -1.56 -10.75
N ILE A 23 -13.94 -1.23 -11.23
CA ILE A 23 -13.76 -0.60 -12.55
C ILE A 23 -14.16 -1.56 -13.68
N LEU A 24 -13.79 -2.83 -13.56
CA LEU A 24 -14.08 -3.84 -14.59
C LEU A 24 -15.52 -4.38 -14.51
N CYS A 25 -16.09 -4.37 -13.32
CA CYS A 25 -17.45 -4.86 -13.02
C CYS A 25 -18.26 -3.78 -12.29
N PRO A 26 -18.66 -2.69 -12.97
CA PRO A 26 -19.29 -1.54 -12.31
C PRO A 26 -20.67 -1.82 -11.70
N GLY A 27 -21.30 -2.95 -12.05
CA GLY A 27 -22.57 -3.40 -11.44
C GLY A 27 -22.40 -4.30 -10.21
N ALA A 28 -21.17 -4.67 -9.87
CA ALA A 28 -20.92 -5.59 -8.75
C ALA A 28 -21.02 -4.90 -7.38
N SER A 29 -21.49 -5.66 -6.39
CA SER A 29 -21.50 -5.28 -4.98
C SER A 29 -20.27 -5.85 -4.27
N LEU A 30 -19.48 -5.00 -3.60
CA LEU A 30 -18.27 -5.40 -2.92
C LEU A 30 -18.28 -4.92 -1.47
N LEU A 31 -17.97 -5.85 -0.56
CA LEU A 31 -17.73 -5.57 0.85
C LEU A 31 -16.23 -5.69 1.13
N LEU A 32 -15.61 -4.63 1.67
CA LEU A 32 -14.24 -4.67 2.17
C LEU A 32 -14.26 -4.56 3.69
N ILE A 33 -13.65 -5.52 4.38
CA ILE A 33 -13.58 -5.57 5.84
C ILE A 33 -12.13 -5.36 6.25
N ASP A 34 -11.85 -4.31 7.04
CA ASP A 34 -10.52 -4.04 7.58
C ASP A 34 -10.57 -4.00 9.11
N GLY A 35 -9.66 -4.74 9.74
CA GLY A 35 -9.51 -4.77 11.21
C GLY A 35 -8.51 -3.76 11.75
N GLN A 36 -7.94 -2.89 10.90
CA GLN A 36 -6.91 -1.95 11.33
C GLN A 36 -7.53 -0.66 11.86
N ASN A 37 -7.25 -0.37 13.12
CA ASN A 37 -7.46 0.95 13.69
C ASN A 37 -6.25 1.87 13.41
N GLU A 38 -6.41 3.16 13.64
CA GLU A 38 -5.37 4.19 13.44
C GLU A 38 -4.09 3.95 14.25
N GLN A 39 -4.15 3.13 15.29
CA GLN A 39 -3.03 2.80 16.17
C GLN A 39 -2.18 1.64 15.65
N HIS A 40 -2.65 0.90 14.65
CA HIS A 40 -1.96 -0.28 14.14
C HIS A 40 -0.91 0.09 13.10
N LYS A 41 0.28 0.45 13.57
CA LYS A 41 1.43 0.67 12.70
C LYS A 41 2.01 -0.67 12.27
N LYS A 42 1.91 -0.98 10.98
CA LYS A 42 2.61 -2.15 10.41
C LYS A 42 4.12 -1.96 10.50
N HIS A 43 4.82 -2.97 10.99
CA HIS A 43 6.28 -3.01 10.92
C HIS A 43 6.72 -3.11 9.45
N CYS A 44 7.20 -2.01 8.91
CA CYS A 44 7.63 -1.91 7.52
C CYS A 44 8.73 -0.86 7.41
N GLY A 45 9.75 -1.15 6.61
CA GLY A 45 10.82 -0.18 6.34
C GLY A 45 10.39 1.02 5.49
N GLY A 46 9.16 1.02 4.99
CA GLY A 46 8.61 2.13 4.21
C GLY A 46 9.29 2.33 2.86
N LEU A 47 9.88 1.30 2.30
CA LEU A 47 10.58 1.38 1.01
C LEU A 47 9.72 0.81 -0.12
N LEU A 48 9.28 1.67 -1.03
CA LEU A 48 8.52 1.29 -2.22
C LEU A 48 9.49 0.90 -3.34
N ALA A 49 9.52 -0.39 -3.67
CA ALA A 49 10.41 -0.94 -4.68
C ALA A 49 10.06 -0.44 -6.10
N PRO A 50 11.05 -0.43 -7.03
CA PRO A 50 10.83 -0.03 -8.43
C PRO A 50 9.69 -0.78 -9.12
N ASP A 51 9.51 -2.07 -8.84
CA ASP A 51 8.42 -2.86 -9.43
C ASP A 51 7.04 -2.41 -8.94
N SER A 52 6.93 -2.03 -7.67
CA SER A 52 5.70 -1.44 -7.14
C SER A 52 5.43 -0.06 -7.75
N GLN A 53 6.47 0.74 -8.00
CA GLN A 53 6.36 2.03 -8.69
C GLN A 53 5.85 1.84 -10.14
N LYS A 54 6.37 0.82 -10.85
CA LYS A 54 5.86 0.43 -12.18
C LYS A 54 4.40 0.01 -12.15
N ALA A 55 4.00 -0.76 -11.12
CA ALA A 55 2.61 -1.18 -10.98
C ALA A 55 1.68 0.01 -10.77
N LEU A 56 2.05 1.00 -9.95
CA LEU A 56 1.28 2.23 -9.80
C LEU A 56 1.13 2.98 -11.12
N ALA A 57 2.24 3.14 -11.87
CA ALA A 57 2.21 3.79 -13.19
C ALA A 57 1.33 3.03 -14.19
N HIS A 58 1.38 1.69 -14.17
CA HIS A 58 0.52 0.84 -15.01
C HIS A 58 -0.98 1.01 -14.68
N PHE A 59 -1.30 1.38 -13.46
CA PHE A 59 -2.68 1.67 -13.03
C PHE A 59 -3.05 3.15 -13.16
N ASP A 60 -2.25 3.95 -13.85
CA ASP A 60 -2.42 5.41 -14.00
C ASP A 60 -2.51 6.13 -12.65
N LEU A 61 -1.74 5.66 -11.68
CA LEU A 61 -1.68 6.23 -10.35
C LEU A 61 -0.39 7.03 -10.13
N THR A 62 -0.54 8.27 -9.68
CA THR A 62 0.57 9.10 -9.24
C THR A 62 0.63 9.13 -7.73
N LEU A 63 1.78 8.78 -7.18
CA LEU A 63 1.99 8.77 -5.73
C LEU A 63 1.93 10.20 -5.18
N PRO A 64 1.02 10.50 -4.25
CA PRO A 64 0.92 11.84 -3.68
C PRO A 64 2.10 12.16 -2.75
N LYS A 65 2.46 13.42 -2.69
CA LYS A 65 3.59 13.90 -1.88
C LYS A 65 3.42 13.57 -0.39
N GLU A 66 2.20 13.62 0.09
CA GLU A 66 1.84 13.40 1.50
C GLU A 66 2.13 11.96 1.97
N VAL A 67 2.29 11.04 1.03
CA VAL A 67 2.66 9.64 1.31
C VAL A 67 4.17 9.48 1.46
N LEU A 68 4.95 10.39 0.89
CA LEU A 68 6.41 10.32 0.92
C LEU A 68 6.95 10.81 2.27
N VAL A 69 8.03 10.16 2.72
CA VAL A 69 8.80 10.59 3.88
C VAL A 69 9.88 11.57 3.43
N ASP A 70 10.12 12.61 4.20
CA ASP A 70 11.15 13.60 3.96
C ASP A 70 12.16 13.59 5.15
N PRO A 71 13.47 13.47 4.90
CA PRO A 71 14.12 13.30 3.60
C PRO A 71 14.02 11.87 3.04
N GLN A 72 14.17 11.75 1.71
CA GLN A 72 14.26 10.45 1.05
C GLN A 72 15.61 9.77 1.28
N ILE A 73 15.63 8.43 1.23
CA ILE A 73 16.86 7.63 1.30
C ILE A 73 17.46 7.52 -0.10
N PHE A 74 18.74 7.91 -0.25
CA PHE A 74 19.42 7.92 -1.55
C PHE A 74 20.34 6.74 -1.76
N THR A 75 20.85 6.14 -0.70
CA THR A 75 21.80 5.03 -0.79
C THR A 75 21.66 4.06 0.36
N VAL A 76 22.10 2.84 0.13
CA VAL A 76 22.17 1.78 1.13
C VAL A 76 23.63 1.42 1.36
N GLN A 77 24.05 1.41 2.61
CA GLN A 77 25.33 0.89 3.04
C GLN A 77 25.14 -0.53 3.59
N THR A 78 25.87 -1.48 3.02
CA THR A 78 25.93 -2.85 3.53
C THR A 78 27.29 -3.07 4.19
N ILE A 79 27.28 -3.56 5.41
CA ILE A 79 28.48 -3.89 6.17
C ILE A 79 28.45 -5.38 6.48
N ASP A 80 29.45 -6.11 5.97
CA ASP A 80 29.70 -7.49 6.35
C ASP A 80 30.63 -7.50 7.56
N LEU A 81 30.10 -7.91 8.70
CA LEU A 81 30.84 -7.90 9.96
C LEU A 81 31.96 -8.94 10.01
N CYS A 82 31.85 -10.04 9.26
CA CYS A 82 32.86 -11.08 9.21
C CYS A 82 34.06 -10.68 8.35
N SER A 83 33.82 -10.22 7.13
CA SER A 83 34.86 -9.81 6.17
C SER A 83 35.26 -8.34 6.32
N ARG A 84 34.53 -7.56 7.12
CA ARG A 84 34.68 -6.10 7.28
C ARG A 84 34.54 -5.32 5.96
N GLN A 85 33.90 -5.91 4.98
CA GLN A 85 33.63 -5.24 3.71
C GLN A 85 32.48 -4.26 3.85
N VAL A 86 32.67 -3.07 3.29
CA VAL A 86 31.64 -2.03 3.21
C VAL A 86 31.33 -1.80 1.74
N ARG A 87 30.03 -1.84 1.40
CA ARG A 87 29.56 -1.58 0.04
C ARG A 87 28.45 -0.55 0.07
N TYR A 88 28.44 0.32 -0.93
CA TYR A 88 27.37 1.30 -1.13
C TYR A 88 26.68 1.00 -2.45
N TYR A 89 25.32 1.10 -2.45
CA TYR A 89 24.55 0.92 -3.66
C TYR A 89 23.25 1.72 -3.59
N GLN A 90 22.76 2.12 -4.75
CA GLN A 90 21.49 2.80 -4.92
C GLN A 90 20.45 1.81 -5.46
N ARG A 91 19.24 1.84 -4.88
CA ARG A 91 18.16 0.92 -5.28
C ARG A 91 16.92 1.61 -5.81
N TYR A 92 16.91 2.90 -6.02
CA TYR A 92 15.76 3.65 -6.54
C TYR A 92 14.44 3.38 -5.79
N TYR A 93 14.52 3.09 -4.50
CA TYR A 93 13.35 3.01 -3.64
C TYR A 93 12.82 4.41 -3.35
N LEU A 94 11.48 4.52 -3.27
CA LEU A 94 10.85 5.68 -2.66
C LEU A 94 10.57 5.36 -1.19
N ASN A 95 11.00 6.24 -0.28
CA ASN A 95 10.71 6.11 1.13
C ASN A 95 9.34 6.71 1.41
N MET A 96 8.44 5.92 2.01
CA MET A 96 7.04 6.28 2.23
C MET A 96 6.58 5.97 3.66
N ASP A 97 5.62 6.74 4.13
CA ASP A 97 4.82 6.35 5.29
C ASP A 97 3.85 5.23 4.86
N ARG A 98 4.04 4.04 5.42
CA ARG A 98 3.25 2.87 5.05
C ARG A 98 1.77 3.03 5.40
N TYR A 99 1.46 3.66 6.53
CA TYR A 99 0.08 3.90 6.91
C TYR A 99 -0.60 4.89 5.94
N ALA A 100 0.05 6.01 5.65
CA ALA A 100 -0.44 6.98 4.69
C ALA A 100 -0.62 6.37 3.28
N PHE A 101 0.30 5.50 2.86
CA PHE A 101 0.21 4.78 1.59
C PHE A 101 -1.00 3.85 1.54
N ASP A 102 -1.20 3.02 2.58
CA ASP A 102 -2.33 2.10 2.64
C ASP A 102 -3.67 2.87 2.63
N ARG A 103 -3.77 3.98 3.39
CA ARG A 103 -4.97 4.83 3.43
C ARG A 103 -5.24 5.53 2.10
N TRP A 104 -4.19 6.00 1.43
CA TRP A 104 -4.32 6.58 0.10
C TRP A 104 -4.86 5.57 -0.90
N LEU A 105 -4.31 4.36 -0.97
CA LEU A 105 -4.83 3.31 -1.87
C LEU A 105 -6.29 2.97 -1.57
N LEU A 106 -6.65 2.89 -0.28
CA LEU A 106 -8.02 2.60 0.14
C LEU A 106 -8.97 3.73 -0.26
N SER A 107 -8.53 4.98 -0.23
CA SER A 107 -9.35 6.14 -0.65
C SER A 107 -9.66 6.15 -2.15
N LEU A 108 -8.91 5.41 -2.95
CA LEU A 108 -9.13 5.28 -4.40
C LEU A 108 -10.15 4.18 -4.75
N VAL A 109 -10.62 3.42 -3.77
CA VAL A 109 -11.67 2.43 -3.98
C VAL A 109 -12.98 3.16 -4.28
N PRO A 110 -13.73 2.80 -5.34
CA PRO A 110 -14.99 3.45 -5.69
C PRO A 110 -16.00 3.43 -4.55
N GLN A 111 -16.78 4.51 -4.41
CA GLN A 111 -17.77 4.68 -3.33
C GLN A 111 -18.87 3.62 -3.30
N GLN A 112 -19.06 2.88 -4.38
CA GLN A 112 -19.98 1.75 -4.41
C GLN A 112 -19.54 0.56 -3.55
N ALA A 113 -18.25 0.49 -3.16
CA ALA A 113 -17.80 -0.49 -2.19
C ALA A 113 -18.27 -0.13 -0.79
N GLU A 114 -18.81 -1.09 -0.07
CA GLU A 114 -19.03 -0.94 1.36
C GLU A 114 -17.73 -1.27 2.10
N ILE A 115 -17.18 -0.30 2.83
CA ILE A 115 -15.97 -0.49 3.63
C ILE A 115 -16.38 -0.53 5.10
N ARG A 116 -16.12 -1.64 5.78
CA ARG A 116 -16.35 -1.83 7.22
C ARG A 116 -15.05 -1.90 7.96
N LEU A 117 -14.85 -0.97 8.88
CA LEU A 117 -13.76 -1.03 9.86
C LEU A 117 -14.27 -1.84 11.07
N VAL A 118 -13.71 -3.03 11.26
CA VAL A 118 -14.09 -3.93 12.37
C VAL A 118 -13.03 -3.84 13.45
N GLN A 119 -13.38 -3.36 14.64
CA GLN A 119 -12.54 -3.54 15.80
C GLN A 119 -12.61 -5.01 16.22
N LEU A 120 -11.51 -5.73 16.04
CA LEU A 120 -11.34 -7.03 16.68
C LEU A 120 -11.18 -6.78 18.17
N LEU A 121 -12.14 -7.27 18.95
CA LEU A 121 -12.11 -7.29 20.41
C LEU A 121 -11.00 -8.20 20.91
#